data_8e9f056fa3eb26acb0cd09a5130f3fd9
#
_entry.id   8e9f056fa3eb26acb0cd09a5130f3fd9
#
_cell.length_a   1.000
_cell.length_b   1.000
_cell.length_c   1.000
_cell.angle_alpha   90.00
_cell.angle_beta   90.00
_cell.angle_gamma   90.00
#
_symmetry.space_group_name_H-M   'P 1'
#
loop_
_entity.id
_entity.type
_entity.pdbx_description
1 polymer ?
#
loop_
_entity_poly.entity_id
_entity_poly.type
_entity_poly.pdbx_seq_one_letter_code
_entity_poly.pdbx_strand_id
1 'polypeptide(L)'
;MNIGKVRTLAIYELRRTVARKKVLALVILTILLDTLPYYFLSNAGTSIVPLSARPYLWVAGVFVPQALFLQFIALLISAGSMSEEYEQGTAEILLSKPVSRDEYFLGKFSGGLSLLALVVALNAVLSVASSTFTFGPQLSLEILPSVVLSQVFSALVFFSAAFMIGELVRRASLAYIIASAVFFTSQIAGIYLGLIFRLTGNEFYHLLDLYLPTSPVNSLPLLVARPSLPSGASSVLQLVGINAIESSVLFSIGLIAVYAIASLLITRFYFNWADISKRVT
;
A
#
# COMPACT_ATOMS: atom_id res chain seq x y z
N MET A 1 -21.04 -20.03 -5.40
CA MET A 1 -19.63 -19.66 -5.18
C MET A 1 -18.93 -20.76 -4.40
N ASN A 2 -17.86 -21.33 -4.93
CA ASN A 2 -17.09 -22.40 -4.27
C ASN A 2 -15.81 -21.81 -3.66
N ILE A 3 -15.73 -21.78 -2.32
CA ILE A 3 -14.59 -21.23 -1.57
C ILE A 3 -13.27 -21.94 -1.93
N GLY A 4 -13.32 -23.27 -2.21
CA GLY A 4 -12.13 -24.02 -2.64
C GLY A 4 -11.53 -23.50 -3.95
N LYS A 5 -12.37 -23.15 -4.93
CA LYS A 5 -11.93 -22.57 -6.19
C LYS A 5 -11.31 -21.17 -6.00
N VAL A 6 -11.93 -20.32 -5.19
CA VAL A 6 -11.42 -18.99 -4.82
C VAL A 6 -10.04 -19.12 -4.18
N ARG A 7 -9.88 -20.02 -3.21
CA ARG A 7 -8.59 -20.28 -2.56
C ARG A 7 -7.52 -20.76 -3.55
N THR A 8 -7.87 -21.67 -4.44
CA THR A 8 -6.92 -22.16 -5.46
C THR A 8 -6.46 -21.05 -6.39
N LEU A 9 -7.39 -20.19 -6.83
CA LEU A 9 -7.08 -19.02 -7.64
C LEU A 9 -6.23 -17.99 -6.88
N ALA A 10 -6.52 -17.76 -5.61
CA ALA A 10 -5.73 -16.86 -4.77
C ALA A 10 -4.28 -17.34 -4.60
N ILE A 11 -4.08 -18.66 -4.35
CA ILE A 11 -2.73 -19.25 -4.27
C ILE A 11 -2.00 -19.16 -5.61
N TYR A 12 -2.71 -19.42 -6.70
CA TYR A 12 -2.16 -19.26 -8.05
C TYR A 12 -1.69 -17.81 -8.29
N GLU A 13 -2.55 -16.83 -7.99
CA GLU A 13 -2.21 -15.41 -8.16
C GLU A 13 -1.03 -14.98 -7.29
N LEU A 14 -1.00 -15.42 -6.04
CA LEU A 14 0.11 -15.15 -5.13
C LEU A 14 1.43 -15.68 -5.72
N ARG A 15 1.48 -16.94 -6.12
CA ARG A 15 2.68 -17.56 -6.73
C ARG A 15 3.12 -16.85 -8.01
N ARG A 16 2.16 -16.55 -8.88
CA ARG A 16 2.40 -15.84 -10.14
C ARG A 16 2.97 -14.44 -9.91
N THR A 17 2.40 -13.71 -8.95
CA THR A 17 2.81 -12.33 -8.65
C THR A 17 4.18 -12.27 -8.00
N VAL A 18 4.52 -13.19 -7.11
CA VAL A 18 5.89 -13.33 -6.54
C VAL A 18 6.92 -13.60 -7.65
N ALA A 19 6.56 -14.37 -8.66
CA ALA A 19 7.46 -14.67 -9.78
C ALA A 19 7.69 -13.48 -10.72
N ARG A 20 6.94 -12.39 -10.61
CA ARG A 20 7.13 -11.19 -11.43
C ARG A 20 8.40 -10.44 -11.02
N LYS A 21 9.37 -10.38 -11.92
CA LYS A 21 10.66 -9.69 -11.65
C LYS A 21 10.49 -8.25 -11.17
N LYS A 22 9.48 -7.51 -11.69
CA LYS A 22 9.16 -6.13 -11.30
C LYS A 22 8.75 -6.03 -9.82
N VAL A 23 7.87 -6.92 -9.37
CA VAL A 23 7.40 -6.97 -7.98
C VAL A 23 8.55 -7.35 -7.06
N LEU A 24 9.31 -8.40 -7.43
CA LEU A 24 10.48 -8.84 -6.66
C LEU A 24 11.53 -7.72 -6.52
N ALA A 25 11.85 -7.04 -7.62
CA ALA A 25 12.81 -5.93 -7.60
C ALA A 25 12.36 -4.80 -6.68
N LEU A 26 11.06 -4.45 -6.69
CA LEU A 26 10.54 -3.41 -5.83
C LEU A 26 10.48 -3.84 -4.35
N VAL A 27 10.16 -5.08 -4.06
CA VAL A 27 10.22 -5.63 -2.70
C VAL A 27 11.65 -5.59 -2.16
N ILE A 28 12.64 -6.02 -2.96
CA ILE A 28 14.06 -5.93 -2.60
C ILE A 28 14.48 -4.48 -2.36
N LEU A 29 14.08 -3.57 -3.24
CA LEU A 29 14.35 -2.13 -3.08
C LEU A 29 13.74 -1.59 -1.79
N THR A 30 12.51 -1.96 -1.46
CA THR A 30 11.85 -1.53 -0.21
C THR A 30 12.60 -2.04 1.02
N ILE A 31 13.04 -3.30 1.01
CA ILE A 31 13.85 -3.90 2.08
C ILE A 31 15.17 -3.16 2.24
N LEU A 32 15.85 -2.84 1.14
CA LEU A 32 17.10 -2.07 1.18
C LEU A 32 16.87 -0.67 1.76
N LEU A 33 15.82 0.02 1.34
CA LEU A 33 15.48 1.35 1.84
C LEU A 33 15.02 1.35 3.30
N ASP A 34 14.48 0.24 3.80
CA ASP A 34 14.18 0.07 5.21
C ASP A 34 15.45 -0.19 6.04
N THR A 35 16.36 -1.03 5.56
CA THR A 35 17.52 -1.50 6.34
C THR A 35 18.75 -0.57 6.25
N LEU A 36 19.01 0.03 5.08
CA LEU A 36 20.17 0.90 4.86
C LEU A 36 20.25 2.10 5.81
N PRO A 37 19.17 2.82 6.14
CA PRO A 37 19.24 3.93 7.08
C PRO A 37 19.78 3.52 8.46
N TYR A 38 19.41 2.35 8.97
CA TYR A 38 19.91 1.86 10.24
C TYR A 38 21.42 1.59 10.20
N TYR A 39 21.91 1.01 9.10
CA TYR A 39 23.33 0.79 8.90
C TYR A 39 24.11 2.10 8.84
N PHE A 40 23.64 3.09 8.08
CA PHE A 40 24.29 4.39 8.01
C PHE A 40 24.25 5.14 9.34
N LEU A 41 23.13 5.11 10.06
CA LEU A 41 23.03 5.73 11.38
C LEU A 41 23.96 5.09 12.41
N SER A 42 24.21 3.77 12.33
CA SER A 42 25.15 3.09 13.22
C SER A 42 26.58 3.55 12.99
N ASN A 43 26.98 3.75 11.73
CA ASN A 43 28.32 4.17 11.34
C ASN A 43 28.58 5.67 11.51
N ALA A 44 27.55 6.51 11.36
CA ALA A 44 27.65 7.96 11.54
C ALA A 44 27.83 8.42 13.01
N GLY A 45 27.81 7.46 13.92
CA GLY A 45 27.82 7.71 15.35
C GLY A 45 26.43 7.93 15.93
N THR A 46 26.21 7.28 17.07
CA THR A 46 24.91 7.32 17.77
C THR A 46 24.52 8.69 18.32
N SER A 47 25.37 9.71 18.18
CA SER A 47 25.13 11.10 18.63
C SER A 47 24.00 11.82 17.87
N ILE A 48 23.71 11.39 16.64
CA ILE A 48 22.66 12.02 15.80
C ILE A 48 21.27 11.67 16.31
N VAL A 49 21.09 10.48 16.90
CA VAL A 49 19.81 10.01 17.41
C VAL A 49 19.73 10.20 18.92
N PRO A 50 18.78 11.00 19.45
CA PRO A 50 18.59 11.17 20.88
C PRO A 50 18.39 9.83 21.59
N LEU A 51 18.99 9.66 22.78
CA LEU A 51 18.90 8.44 23.56
C LEU A 51 17.45 7.99 23.82
N SER A 52 16.56 8.95 24.06
CA SER A 52 15.12 8.70 24.26
C SER A 52 14.38 8.20 23.01
N ALA A 53 14.91 8.44 21.82
CA ALA A 53 14.31 8.05 20.56
C ALA A 53 14.77 6.64 20.08
N ARG A 54 15.96 6.18 20.52
CA ARG A 54 16.53 4.90 20.06
C ARG A 54 15.64 3.68 20.23
N PRO A 55 14.91 3.50 21.36
CA PRO A 55 14.04 2.35 21.55
C PRO A 55 12.80 2.34 20.63
N TYR A 56 12.59 3.39 19.84
CA TYR A 56 11.42 3.56 18.96
C TYR A 56 11.79 3.72 17.49
N LEU A 57 13.04 3.48 17.11
CA LEU A 57 13.47 3.69 15.72
C LEU A 57 12.79 2.76 14.72
N TRP A 58 12.28 1.61 15.16
CA TRP A 58 11.46 0.74 14.32
C TRP A 58 10.27 1.47 13.68
N VAL A 59 9.76 2.51 14.34
CA VAL A 59 8.65 3.33 13.84
C VAL A 59 9.02 4.00 12.51
N ALA A 60 10.24 4.52 12.38
CA ALA A 60 10.70 5.13 11.13
C ALA A 60 10.71 4.12 9.97
N GLY A 61 11.28 2.92 10.16
CA GLY A 61 11.34 1.90 9.12
C GLY A 61 9.97 1.36 8.73
N VAL A 62 8.99 1.37 9.64
CA VAL A 62 7.63 0.95 9.31
C VAL A 62 6.87 2.04 8.55
N PHE A 63 7.01 3.31 8.93
CA PHE A 63 6.19 4.39 8.36
C PHE A 63 6.79 5.07 7.13
N VAL A 64 8.12 5.14 7.00
CA VAL A 64 8.75 5.76 5.82
C VAL A 64 8.46 4.99 4.53
N PRO A 65 8.64 3.65 4.45
CA PRO A 65 8.28 2.91 3.25
C PRO A 65 6.78 2.91 2.95
N GLN A 66 5.93 3.03 3.98
CA GLN A 66 4.48 3.09 3.85
C GLN A 66 4.02 4.24 2.94
N ALA A 67 4.61 5.41 3.10
CA ALA A 67 4.14 6.63 2.44
C ALA A 67 4.27 6.56 0.90
N LEU A 68 5.25 5.80 0.38
CA LEU A 68 5.54 5.72 -1.04
C LEU A 68 5.67 4.27 -1.54
N PHE A 69 6.62 3.51 -1.00
CA PHE A 69 7.02 2.23 -1.58
C PHE A 69 5.97 1.14 -1.42
N LEU A 70 5.35 1.00 -0.26
CA LEU A 70 4.31 -0.02 -0.04
C LEU A 70 3.07 0.27 -0.87
N GLN A 71 2.72 1.53 -1.07
CA GLN A 71 1.62 1.92 -1.95
C GLN A 71 1.94 1.61 -3.42
N PHE A 72 3.20 1.84 -3.83
CA PHE A 72 3.65 1.52 -5.17
C PHE A 72 3.69 0.00 -5.43
N ILE A 73 4.08 -0.80 -4.43
CA ILE A 73 3.97 -2.26 -4.48
C ILE A 73 2.51 -2.70 -4.63
N ALA A 74 1.60 -2.13 -3.83
CA ALA A 74 0.17 -2.41 -3.91
C ALA A 74 -0.38 -2.18 -5.32
N LEU A 75 0.01 -1.06 -5.93
CA LEU A 75 -0.33 -0.67 -7.28
C LEU A 75 0.20 -1.65 -8.33
N LEU A 76 1.49 -2.03 -8.26
CA LEU A 76 2.09 -2.96 -9.21
C LEU A 76 1.52 -4.37 -9.12
N ILE A 77 1.29 -4.87 -7.90
CA ILE A 77 0.64 -6.18 -7.71
C ILE A 77 -0.73 -6.17 -8.36
N SER A 78 -1.51 -5.15 -8.11
CA SER A 78 -2.92 -5.08 -8.44
C SER A 78 -3.17 -4.77 -9.92
N ALA A 79 -2.53 -3.74 -10.49
CA ALA A 79 -2.70 -3.36 -11.90
C ALA A 79 -2.34 -4.52 -12.85
N GLY A 80 -1.28 -5.26 -12.54
CA GLY A 80 -0.85 -6.41 -13.33
C GLY A 80 -1.69 -7.67 -13.12
N SER A 81 -2.50 -7.75 -12.06
CA SER A 81 -3.28 -8.96 -11.76
C SER A 81 -4.24 -9.33 -12.88
N MET A 82 -4.96 -8.35 -13.43
CA MET A 82 -5.90 -8.55 -14.53
C MET A 82 -5.27 -8.25 -15.90
N SER A 83 -4.60 -7.10 -16.02
CA SER A 83 -4.13 -6.60 -17.32
C SER A 83 -3.11 -7.51 -18.01
N GLU A 84 -2.18 -8.13 -17.27
CA GLU A 84 -1.19 -9.05 -17.85
C GLU A 84 -1.83 -10.36 -18.36
N GLU A 85 -2.91 -10.83 -17.73
CA GLU A 85 -3.61 -12.02 -18.22
C GLU A 85 -4.38 -11.76 -19.50
N TYR A 86 -4.95 -10.57 -19.65
CA TYR A 86 -5.57 -10.18 -20.91
C TYR A 86 -4.52 -10.04 -22.02
N GLU A 87 -3.41 -9.38 -21.74
CA GLU A 87 -2.34 -9.20 -22.72
C GLU A 87 -1.71 -10.52 -23.17
N GLN A 88 -1.59 -11.49 -22.25
CA GLN A 88 -1.06 -12.83 -22.53
C GLN A 88 -2.11 -13.81 -23.07
N GLY A 89 -3.39 -13.47 -23.11
CA GLY A 89 -4.49 -14.34 -23.48
C GLY A 89 -4.80 -15.47 -22.48
N THR A 90 -4.17 -15.46 -21.31
CA THR A 90 -4.37 -16.49 -20.27
C THR A 90 -5.71 -16.36 -19.57
N ALA A 91 -6.32 -15.17 -19.57
CA ALA A 91 -7.65 -14.93 -19.01
C ALA A 91 -8.73 -15.80 -19.71
N GLU A 92 -8.68 -15.94 -21.04
CA GLU A 92 -9.60 -16.78 -21.80
C GLU A 92 -9.48 -18.26 -21.41
N ILE A 93 -8.22 -18.75 -21.25
CA ILE A 93 -7.96 -20.14 -20.85
C ILE A 93 -8.46 -20.42 -19.43
N LEU A 94 -8.30 -19.48 -18.51
CA LEU A 94 -8.77 -19.65 -17.13
C LEU A 94 -10.30 -19.61 -17.05
N LEU A 95 -10.96 -18.76 -17.82
CA LEU A 95 -12.41 -18.60 -17.82
C LEU A 95 -13.13 -19.66 -18.68
N SER A 96 -12.42 -20.42 -19.52
CA SER A 96 -12.97 -21.62 -20.18
C SER A 96 -13.12 -22.81 -19.20
N LYS A 97 -12.48 -22.76 -18.03
CA LYS A 97 -12.64 -23.77 -16.98
C LYS A 97 -13.94 -23.52 -16.20
N PRO A 98 -14.46 -24.51 -15.45
CA PRO A 98 -15.70 -24.38 -14.68
C PRO A 98 -15.50 -23.46 -13.44
N VAL A 99 -15.15 -22.20 -13.70
CA VAL A 99 -14.96 -21.13 -12.69
C VAL A 99 -15.92 -20.00 -13.01
N SER A 100 -16.66 -19.50 -12.02
CA SER A 100 -17.52 -18.34 -12.22
C SER A 100 -16.69 -17.05 -12.28
N ARG A 101 -17.23 -16.00 -12.94
CA ARG A 101 -16.57 -14.69 -13.02
C ARG A 101 -16.29 -14.09 -11.62
N ASP A 102 -17.23 -14.26 -10.68
CA ASP A 102 -17.03 -13.81 -9.28
C ASP A 102 -15.93 -14.60 -8.57
N GLU A 103 -15.83 -15.93 -8.78
CA GLU A 103 -14.77 -16.76 -8.19
C GLU A 103 -13.39 -16.33 -8.72
N TYR A 104 -13.30 -16.05 -10.01
CA TYR A 104 -12.07 -15.56 -10.63
C TYR A 104 -11.68 -14.18 -10.07
N PHE A 105 -12.63 -13.24 -10.06
CA PHE A 105 -12.43 -11.89 -9.51
C PHE A 105 -11.94 -11.91 -8.06
N LEU A 106 -12.66 -12.62 -7.18
CA LEU A 106 -12.31 -12.72 -5.76
C LEU A 106 -10.97 -13.44 -5.54
N GLY A 107 -10.69 -14.49 -6.32
CA GLY A 107 -9.42 -15.20 -6.25
C GLY A 107 -8.25 -14.29 -6.60
N LYS A 108 -8.37 -13.51 -7.66
CA LYS A 108 -7.36 -12.53 -8.08
C LYS A 108 -7.12 -11.44 -7.05
N PHE A 109 -8.21 -10.82 -6.61
CA PHE A 109 -8.14 -9.75 -5.62
C PHE A 109 -7.55 -10.24 -4.29
N SER A 110 -8.05 -11.36 -3.74
CA SER A 110 -7.58 -11.90 -2.47
C SER A 110 -6.15 -12.42 -2.53
N GLY A 111 -5.73 -13.01 -3.66
CA GLY A 111 -4.35 -13.48 -3.86
C GLY A 111 -3.35 -12.33 -3.87
N GLY A 112 -3.65 -11.27 -4.62
CA GLY A 112 -2.81 -10.06 -4.65
C GLY A 112 -2.77 -9.35 -3.30
N LEU A 113 -3.92 -9.21 -2.62
CA LEU A 113 -4.01 -8.60 -1.30
C LEU A 113 -3.24 -9.41 -0.23
N SER A 114 -3.28 -10.74 -0.30
CA SER A 114 -2.52 -11.61 0.60
C SER A 114 -1.01 -11.41 0.42
N LEU A 115 -0.54 -11.24 -0.82
CA LEU A 115 0.86 -10.93 -1.08
C LEU A 115 1.25 -9.56 -0.51
N LEU A 116 0.41 -8.54 -0.72
CA LEU A 116 0.63 -7.22 -0.15
C LEU A 116 0.73 -7.28 1.38
N ALA A 117 -0.18 -7.99 2.04
CA ALA A 117 -0.17 -8.18 3.48
C ALA A 117 1.12 -8.86 3.97
N LEU A 118 1.62 -9.86 3.23
CA LEU A 118 2.90 -10.50 3.53
C LEU A 118 4.08 -9.53 3.39
N VAL A 119 4.09 -8.69 2.36
CA VAL A 119 5.16 -7.68 2.16
C VAL A 119 5.14 -6.64 3.28
N VAL A 120 3.97 -6.14 3.66
CA VAL A 120 3.81 -5.20 4.78
C VAL A 120 4.29 -5.82 6.09
N ALA A 121 3.89 -7.05 6.39
CA ALA A 121 4.32 -7.75 7.59
C ALA A 121 5.83 -8.00 7.60
N LEU A 122 6.40 -8.40 6.46
CA LEU A 122 7.85 -8.58 6.30
C LEU A 122 8.61 -7.28 6.54
N ASN A 123 8.15 -6.17 5.95
CA ASN A 123 8.75 -4.86 6.19
C ASN A 123 8.74 -4.48 7.68
N ALA A 124 7.61 -4.69 8.36
CA ALA A 124 7.51 -4.40 9.80
C ALA A 124 8.46 -5.26 10.64
N VAL A 125 8.58 -6.55 10.35
CA VAL A 125 9.51 -7.47 11.04
C VAL A 125 10.96 -7.06 10.80
N LEU A 126 11.32 -6.73 9.56
CA LEU A 126 12.68 -6.32 9.20
C LEU A 126 13.05 -4.97 9.85
N SER A 127 12.12 -4.03 9.92
CA SER A 127 12.33 -2.76 10.61
C SER A 127 12.63 -2.96 12.10
N VAL A 128 11.85 -3.81 12.78
CA VAL A 128 12.11 -4.16 14.19
C VAL A 128 13.45 -4.88 14.34
N ALA A 129 13.76 -5.84 13.48
CA ALA A 129 15.02 -6.57 13.54
C ALA A 129 16.20 -5.63 13.31
N SER A 130 16.19 -4.81 12.26
CA SER A 130 17.28 -3.89 11.94
C SER A 130 17.50 -2.84 13.02
N SER A 131 16.43 -2.26 13.56
CA SER A 131 16.51 -1.30 14.65
C SER A 131 17.03 -1.94 15.96
N THR A 132 16.61 -3.18 16.26
CA THR A 132 17.10 -3.93 17.44
C THR A 132 18.57 -4.26 17.32
N PHE A 133 19.03 -4.70 16.16
CA PHE A 133 20.43 -5.00 15.89
C PHE A 133 21.32 -3.77 16.04
N THR A 134 20.83 -2.60 15.60
CA THR A 134 21.63 -1.37 15.53
C THR A 134 21.62 -0.58 16.84
N PHE A 135 20.47 -0.49 17.50
CA PHE A 135 20.24 0.43 18.62
C PHE A 135 19.81 -0.27 19.92
N GLY A 136 19.72 -1.60 19.91
CA GLY A 136 19.30 -2.40 21.07
C GLY A 136 17.78 -2.63 21.14
N PRO A 137 17.29 -3.17 22.27
CA PRO A 137 15.89 -3.57 22.41
C PRO A 137 14.91 -2.45 22.09
N GLN A 138 13.91 -2.78 21.28
CA GLN A 138 12.86 -1.85 20.89
C GLN A 138 11.65 -1.97 21.82
N LEU A 139 10.94 -0.85 22.05
CA LEU A 139 9.79 -0.75 22.93
C LEU A 139 8.49 -0.53 22.16
N SER A 140 7.36 -0.69 22.83
CA SER A 140 5.98 -0.49 22.29
C SER A 140 5.67 -1.36 21.09
N LEU A 141 6.22 -2.59 21.03
CA LEU A 141 5.98 -3.53 19.93
C LEU A 141 4.57 -4.13 19.94
N GLU A 142 3.83 -4.00 21.03
CA GLU A 142 2.44 -4.43 21.17
C GLU A 142 1.48 -3.78 20.16
N ILE A 143 1.83 -2.58 19.68
CA ILE A 143 1.02 -1.88 18.67
C ILE A 143 1.32 -2.34 17.23
N LEU A 144 2.39 -3.09 17.00
CA LEU A 144 2.82 -3.49 15.67
C LEU A 144 1.73 -4.22 14.85
N PRO A 145 0.98 -5.18 15.41
CA PRO A 145 -0.10 -5.83 14.66
C PRO A 145 -1.19 -4.87 14.19
N SER A 146 -1.59 -3.91 15.03
CA SER A 146 -2.60 -2.91 14.66
C SER A 146 -2.09 -1.94 13.59
N VAL A 147 -0.82 -1.57 13.64
CA VAL A 147 -0.15 -0.76 12.61
C VAL A 147 -0.09 -1.54 11.28
N VAL A 148 0.34 -2.78 11.28
CA VAL A 148 0.39 -3.63 10.07
C VAL A 148 -1.01 -3.77 9.46
N LEU A 149 -2.04 -4.05 10.26
CA LEU A 149 -3.42 -4.14 9.78
C LEU A 149 -3.90 -2.82 9.18
N SER A 150 -3.63 -1.70 9.82
CA SER A 150 -4.01 -0.38 9.31
C SER A 150 -3.26 -0.01 8.03
N GLN A 151 -2.01 -0.43 7.87
CA GLN A 151 -1.24 -0.27 6.63
C GLN A 151 -1.82 -1.08 5.47
N VAL A 152 -2.17 -2.35 5.71
CA VAL A 152 -2.83 -3.20 4.70
C VAL A 152 -4.18 -2.63 4.32
N PHE A 153 -4.96 -2.18 5.30
CA PHE A 153 -6.28 -1.58 5.06
C PHE A 153 -6.17 -0.27 4.28
N SER A 154 -5.25 0.61 4.64
CA SER A 154 -5.05 1.88 3.91
C SER A 154 -4.56 1.66 2.48
N ALA A 155 -3.75 0.63 2.23
CA ALA A 155 -3.29 0.29 0.89
C ALA A 155 -4.44 -0.18 -0.04
N LEU A 156 -5.61 -0.55 0.49
CA LEU A 156 -6.78 -0.89 -0.33
C LEU A 156 -7.20 0.22 -1.29
N VAL A 157 -6.95 1.49 -0.97
CA VAL A 157 -7.27 2.62 -1.86
C VAL A 157 -6.58 2.45 -3.21
N PHE A 158 -5.25 2.40 -3.22
CA PHE A 158 -4.48 2.28 -4.45
C PHE A 158 -4.50 0.87 -5.03
N PHE A 159 -4.61 -0.15 -4.18
CA PHE A 159 -4.76 -1.54 -4.62
C PHE A 159 -6.05 -1.73 -5.43
N SER A 160 -7.19 -1.30 -4.92
CA SER A 160 -8.49 -1.44 -5.63
C SER A 160 -8.59 -0.53 -6.85
N ALA A 161 -8.08 0.70 -6.77
CA ALA A 161 -8.03 1.60 -7.91
C ALA A 161 -7.15 1.05 -9.05
N ALA A 162 -5.98 0.51 -8.73
CA ALA A 162 -5.11 -0.10 -9.72
C ALA A 162 -5.68 -1.41 -10.28
N PHE A 163 -6.41 -2.18 -9.47
CA PHE A 163 -7.15 -3.36 -9.93
C PHE A 163 -8.25 -2.97 -10.94
N MET A 164 -8.99 -1.90 -10.65
CA MET A 164 -9.97 -1.32 -11.56
C MET A 164 -9.33 -0.88 -12.88
N ILE A 165 -8.23 -0.14 -12.81
CA ILE A 165 -7.52 0.34 -14.01
C ILE A 165 -7.00 -0.85 -14.83
N GLY A 166 -6.46 -1.89 -14.17
CA GLY A 166 -6.01 -3.11 -14.84
C GLY A 166 -7.10 -3.82 -15.62
N GLU A 167 -8.31 -3.88 -15.07
CA GLU A 167 -9.48 -4.45 -15.76
C GLU A 167 -9.96 -3.58 -16.92
N LEU A 168 -10.07 -2.25 -16.71
CA LEU A 168 -10.59 -1.33 -17.73
C LEU A 168 -9.66 -1.22 -18.94
N VAL A 169 -8.35 -1.17 -18.71
CA VAL A 169 -7.35 -0.91 -19.76
C VAL A 169 -6.95 -2.19 -20.49
N ARG A 170 -6.89 -3.33 -19.80
CA ARG A 170 -6.53 -4.65 -20.33
C ARG A 170 -5.18 -4.73 -21.07
N ARG A 171 -4.33 -3.73 -20.88
CA ARG A 171 -2.95 -3.66 -21.35
C ARG A 171 -2.04 -3.34 -20.18
N ALA A 172 -1.10 -4.22 -19.87
CA ALA A 172 -0.31 -4.13 -18.64
C ALA A 172 0.51 -2.83 -18.56
N SER A 173 1.22 -2.46 -19.63
CA SER A 173 2.05 -1.25 -19.66
C SER A 173 1.23 0.02 -19.40
N LEU A 174 0.06 0.15 -20.05
CA LEU A 174 -0.82 1.30 -19.88
C LEU A 174 -1.46 1.30 -18.48
N ALA A 175 -1.87 0.14 -17.97
CA ALA A 175 -2.44 0.03 -16.63
C ALA A 175 -1.44 0.49 -15.55
N TYR A 176 -0.18 0.11 -15.66
CA TYR A 176 0.87 0.59 -14.76
C TYR A 176 1.10 2.09 -14.86
N ILE A 177 1.15 2.65 -16.07
CA ILE A 177 1.35 4.09 -16.28
C ILE A 177 0.18 4.89 -15.69
N ILE A 178 -1.06 4.51 -16.00
CA ILE A 178 -2.25 5.24 -15.54
C ILE A 178 -2.37 5.14 -14.00
N ALA A 179 -2.22 3.94 -13.45
CA ALA A 179 -2.29 3.76 -12.00
C ALA A 179 -1.19 4.54 -11.27
N SER A 180 0.04 4.54 -11.80
CA SER A 180 1.14 5.34 -11.26
C SER A 180 0.87 6.85 -11.37
N ALA A 181 0.31 7.30 -12.50
CA ALA A 181 -0.07 8.71 -12.69
C ALA A 181 -1.11 9.16 -11.65
N VAL A 182 -2.15 8.34 -11.40
CA VAL A 182 -3.16 8.63 -10.36
C VAL A 182 -2.51 8.75 -8.98
N PHE A 183 -1.61 7.82 -8.64
CA PHE A 183 -0.89 7.85 -7.36
C PHE A 183 -0.02 9.11 -7.23
N PHE A 184 0.86 9.37 -8.18
CA PHE A 184 1.78 10.51 -8.11
C PHE A 184 1.04 11.86 -8.18
N THR A 185 -0.01 11.96 -8.98
CA THR A 185 -0.85 13.17 -9.02
C THR A 185 -1.48 13.44 -7.66
N SER A 186 -2.00 12.40 -6.99
CA SER A 186 -2.56 12.53 -5.65
C SER A 186 -1.50 12.94 -4.62
N GLN A 187 -0.29 12.35 -4.68
CA GLN A 187 0.82 12.71 -3.79
C GLN A 187 1.27 14.17 -3.99
N ILE A 188 1.47 14.57 -5.24
CA ILE A 188 1.88 15.94 -5.57
C ILE A 188 0.80 16.94 -5.15
N ALA A 189 -0.47 16.63 -5.44
CA ALA A 189 -1.59 17.49 -5.04
C ALA A 189 -1.63 17.69 -3.51
N GLY A 190 -1.46 16.62 -2.72
CA GLY A 190 -1.42 16.71 -1.26
C GLY A 190 -0.27 17.58 -0.75
N ILE A 191 0.94 17.44 -1.34
CA ILE A 191 2.09 18.31 -0.99
C ILE A 191 1.76 19.79 -1.27
N TYR A 192 1.21 20.10 -2.45
CA TYR A 192 0.85 21.47 -2.81
C TYR A 192 -0.26 22.04 -1.96
N LEU A 193 -1.34 21.28 -1.72
CA LEU A 193 -2.46 21.73 -0.88
C LEU A 193 -2.00 21.97 0.56
N GLY A 194 -1.20 21.06 1.13
CA GLY A 194 -0.62 21.25 2.45
C GLY A 194 0.31 22.45 2.55
N LEU A 195 1.10 22.73 1.50
CA LEU A 195 1.93 23.93 1.43
C LEU A 195 1.10 25.21 1.37
N ILE A 196 0.09 25.28 0.49
CA ILE A 196 -0.79 26.44 0.34
C ILE A 196 -1.56 26.68 1.66
N PHE A 197 -2.06 25.62 2.30
CA PHE A 197 -2.70 25.75 3.61
C PHE A 197 -1.75 26.39 4.66
N ARG A 198 -0.51 25.92 4.75
CA ARG A 198 0.50 26.48 5.67
C ARG A 198 0.81 27.94 5.41
N LEU A 199 0.82 28.37 4.14
CA LEU A 199 1.13 29.74 3.75
C LEU A 199 -0.06 30.69 3.89
N THR A 200 -1.28 30.22 3.66
CA THR A 200 -2.49 31.07 3.61
C THR A 200 -3.36 30.97 4.83
N GLY A 201 -3.27 29.88 5.61
CA GLY A 201 -4.19 29.57 6.70
C GLY A 201 -5.62 29.26 6.25
N ASN A 202 -5.86 29.08 4.94
CA ASN A 202 -7.20 28.88 4.41
C ASN A 202 -7.64 27.41 4.50
N GLU A 203 -8.65 27.17 5.35
CA GLU A 203 -9.22 25.84 5.65
C GLU A 203 -9.73 25.10 4.39
N PHE A 204 -10.07 25.81 3.33
CA PHE A 204 -10.51 25.18 2.08
C PHE A 204 -9.46 24.23 1.49
N TYR A 205 -8.17 24.62 1.52
CA TYR A 205 -7.10 23.79 1.02
C TYR A 205 -6.82 22.58 1.92
N HIS A 206 -6.99 22.75 3.22
CA HIS A 206 -6.92 21.63 4.17
C HIS A 206 -8.04 20.60 3.94
N LEU A 207 -9.27 21.08 3.74
CA LEU A 207 -10.40 20.21 3.40
C LEU A 207 -10.19 19.45 2.09
N LEU A 208 -9.68 20.10 1.04
CA LEU A 208 -9.35 19.43 -0.21
C LEU A 208 -8.30 18.33 -0.02
N ASP A 209 -7.26 18.62 0.77
CA ASP A 209 -6.21 17.63 1.08
C ASP A 209 -6.77 16.41 1.81
N LEU A 210 -7.68 16.60 2.77
CA LEU A 210 -8.31 15.50 3.51
C LEU A 210 -9.05 14.51 2.61
N TYR A 211 -9.63 14.97 1.50
CA TYR A 211 -10.36 14.12 0.56
C TYR A 211 -9.48 13.50 -0.53
N LEU A 212 -8.19 13.84 -0.63
CA LEU A 212 -7.31 13.15 -1.56
C LEU A 212 -7.11 11.68 -1.17
N PRO A 213 -6.99 10.75 -2.15
CA PRO A 213 -6.76 9.33 -1.86
C PRO A 213 -5.55 9.06 -0.98
N THR A 214 -4.49 9.87 -1.09
CA THR A 214 -3.25 9.75 -0.32
C THR A 214 -3.40 10.17 1.13
N SER A 215 -4.31 11.07 1.45
CA SER A 215 -4.52 11.59 2.80
C SER A 215 -4.91 10.48 3.81
N PRO A 216 -6.00 9.71 3.61
CA PRO A 216 -6.37 8.65 4.53
C PRO A 216 -5.36 7.48 4.53
N VAL A 217 -4.68 7.25 3.40
CA VAL A 217 -3.65 6.21 3.28
C VAL A 217 -2.44 6.51 4.16
N ASN A 218 -1.99 7.75 4.19
CA ASN A 218 -0.84 8.16 4.98
C ASN A 218 -1.21 8.41 6.45
N SER A 219 -2.42 8.91 6.73
CA SER A 219 -2.84 9.27 8.08
C SER A 219 -3.31 8.09 8.93
N LEU A 220 -4.07 7.12 8.36
CA LEU A 220 -4.69 6.06 9.17
C LEU A 220 -3.69 5.25 10.01
N PRO A 221 -2.58 4.71 9.47
CA PRO A 221 -1.65 3.92 10.28
C PRO A 221 -1.04 4.75 11.42
N LEU A 222 -0.77 6.03 11.16
CA LEU A 222 -0.23 6.94 12.15
C LEU A 222 -1.25 7.29 13.25
N LEU A 223 -2.51 7.54 12.87
CA LEU A 223 -3.61 7.79 13.81
C LEU A 223 -3.89 6.59 14.72
N VAL A 224 -3.75 5.36 14.20
CA VAL A 224 -3.89 4.13 14.98
C VAL A 224 -2.74 3.96 15.97
N ALA A 225 -1.51 4.31 15.57
CA ALA A 225 -0.32 4.18 16.40
C ALA A 225 -0.23 5.28 17.48
N ARG A 226 -0.59 6.52 17.14
CA ARG A 226 -0.35 7.72 17.93
C ARG A 226 -0.77 7.65 19.41
N PRO A 227 -1.96 7.10 19.78
CA PRO A 227 -2.37 7.05 21.18
C PRO A 227 -1.44 6.22 22.08
N SER A 228 -0.75 5.25 21.51
CA SER A 228 0.13 4.31 22.23
C SER A 228 1.62 4.63 22.06
N LEU A 229 1.96 5.65 21.25
CA LEU A 229 3.34 6.05 21.04
C LEU A 229 3.79 7.06 22.09
N PRO A 230 4.85 6.78 22.87
CA PRO A 230 5.44 7.74 23.80
C PRO A 230 6.15 8.88 23.08
N SER A 231 6.53 9.91 23.83
CA SER A 231 7.19 11.12 23.30
C SER A 231 8.47 10.82 22.50
N GLY A 232 9.22 9.78 22.88
CA GLY A 232 10.41 9.34 22.14
C GLY A 232 10.09 8.86 20.73
N ALA A 233 8.98 8.14 20.53
CA ALA A 233 8.53 7.71 19.20
C ALA A 233 8.00 8.89 18.38
N SER A 234 7.30 9.84 19.00
CA SER A 234 6.85 11.07 18.33
C SER A 234 8.03 11.89 17.80
N SER A 235 9.15 11.96 18.53
CA SER A 235 10.36 12.64 18.06
C SER A 235 10.99 11.91 16.86
N VAL A 236 10.94 10.57 16.78
CA VAL A 236 11.37 9.83 15.58
C VAL A 236 10.55 10.20 14.36
N LEU A 237 9.21 10.24 14.48
CA LEU A 237 8.33 10.62 13.38
C LEU A 237 8.62 12.06 12.88
N GLN A 238 8.87 12.99 13.80
CA GLN A 238 9.25 14.36 13.45
C GLN A 238 10.59 14.42 12.72
N LEU A 239 11.59 13.64 13.16
CA LEU A 239 12.90 13.57 12.50
C LEU A 239 12.82 13.09 11.05
N VAL A 240 11.90 12.17 10.75
CA VAL A 240 11.68 11.67 9.37
C VAL A 240 10.61 12.46 8.61
N GLY A 241 10.13 13.57 9.17
CA GLY A 241 9.19 14.48 8.50
C GLY A 241 7.76 13.93 8.36
N ILE A 242 7.40 12.90 9.12
CA ILE A 242 6.06 12.33 9.09
C ILE A 242 5.18 13.06 10.09
N ASN A 243 4.24 13.83 9.58
CA ASN A 243 3.23 14.53 10.38
C ASN A 243 1.86 13.93 10.07
N ALA A 244 1.08 13.66 11.13
CA ALA A 244 -0.31 13.29 10.95
C ALA A 244 -1.10 14.49 10.42
N ILE A 245 -1.89 14.25 9.36
CA ILE A 245 -2.92 15.19 8.97
C ILE A 245 -4.01 15.16 10.07
N GLU A 246 -4.53 16.31 10.43
CA GLU A 246 -5.60 16.39 11.44
C GLU A 246 -6.90 15.78 10.91
N SER A 247 -7.05 14.48 11.10
CA SER A 247 -8.24 13.71 10.74
C SER A 247 -8.59 12.71 11.85
N SER A 248 -9.79 12.16 11.84
CA SER A 248 -10.16 11.08 12.76
C SER A 248 -9.93 9.70 12.13
N VAL A 249 -9.66 8.70 12.98
CA VAL A 249 -9.54 7.29 12.56
C VAL A 249 -10.79 6.86 11.79
N LEU A 250 -11.98 7.20 12.30
CA LEU A 250 -13.25 6.81 11.69
C LEU A 250 -13.45 7.45 10.30
N PHE A 251 -13.10 8.72 10.15
CA PHE A 251 -13.15 9.43 8.87
C PHE A 251 -12.21 8.76 7.84
N SER A 252 -10.97 8.47 8.23
CA SER A 252 -10.00 7.81 7.36
C SER A 252 -10.47 6.42 6.94
N ILE A 253 -11.00 5.60 7.87
CA ILE A 253 -11.59 4.29 7.56
C ILE A 253 -12.76 4.43 6.58
N GLY A 254 -13.67 5.35 6.82
CA GLY A 254 -14.81 5.60 5.95
C GLY A 254 -14.40 5.98 4.54
N LEU A 255 -13.43 6.88 4.40
CA LEU A 255 -12.95 7.34 3.11
C LEU A 255 -12.21 6.24 2.33
N ILE A 256 -11.36 5.44 3.02
CA ILE A 256 -10.72 4.26 2.42
C ILE A 256 -11.77 3.28 1.91
N ALA A 257 -12.79 2.99 2.73
CA ALA A 257 -13.88 2.09 2.35
C ALA A 257 -14.63 2.60 1.11
N VAL A 258 -14.94 3.90 1.04
CA VAL A 258 -15.60 4.52 -0.12
C VAL A 258 -14.75 4.34 -1.39
N TYR A 259 -13.46 4.66 -1.36
CA TYR A 259 -12.57 4.49 -2.51
C TYR A 259 -12.46 3.02 -2.93
N ALA A 260 -12.26 2.11 -1.97
CA ALA A 260 -12.11 0.70 -2.26
C ALA A 260 -13.39 0.09 -2.82
N ILE A 261 -14.54 0.34 -2.19
CA ILE A 261 -15.84 -0.19 -2.63
C ILE A 261 -16.21 0.37 -3.99
N ALA A 262 -16.07 1.68 -4.22
CA ALA A 262 -16.37 2.29 -5.52
C ALA A 262 -15.52 1.66 -6.64
N SER A 263 -14.22 1.54 -6.43
CA SER A 263 -13.31 0.91 -7.40
C SER A 263 -13.69 -0.54 -7.69
N LEU A 264 -13.99 -1.33 -6.65
CA LEU A 264 -14.36 -2.75 -6.80
C LEU A 264 -15.73 -2.92 -7.48
N LEU A 265 -16.71 -2.07 -7.19
CA LEU A 265 -18.01 -2.10 -7.84
C LEU A 265 -17.87 -1.79 -9.34
N ILE A 266 -17.10 -0.77 -9.70
CA ILE A 266 -16.83 -0.42 -11.11
C ILE A 266 -16.14 -1.60 -11.81
N THR A 267 -15.11 -2.17 -11.17
CA THR A 267 -14.40 -3.33 -11.72
C THR A 267 -15.34 -4.50 -11.98
N ARG A 268 -16.14 -4.87 -10.97
CA ARG A 268 -17.09 -6.00 -11.07
C ARG A 268 -18.14 -5.75 -12.13
N PHE A 269 -18.70 -4.55 -12.18
CA PHE A 269 -19.70 -4.18 -13.18
C PHE A 269 -19.13 -4.32 -14.59
N TYR A 270 -17.95 -3.73 -14.84
CA TYR A 270 -17.30 -3.78 -16.13
C TYR A 270 -16.90 -5.21 -16.52
N PHE A 271 -16.33 -5.99 -15.59
CA PHE A 271 -15.92 -7.39 -15.80
C PHE A 271 -17.11 -8.30 -16.18
N ASN A 272 -18.29 -8.05 -15.61
CA ASN A 272 -19.48 -8.83 -15.93
C ASN A 272 -20.12 -8.44 -17.26
N TRP A 273 -19.99 -7.18 -17.66
CA TRP A 273 -20.59 -6.65 -18.88
C TRP A 273 -19.70 -6.82 -20.12
N ALA A 274 -18.42 -6.71 -19.98
CA ALA A 274 -17.50 -6.70 -21.10
C ALA A 274 -17.17 -8.12 -21.61
N ASP A 275 -17.06 -8.25 -22.94
CA ASP A 275 -16.56 -9.46 -23.56
C ASP A 275 -15.09 -9.69 -23.24
N ILE A 276 -14.76 -10.98 -23.01
CA ILE A 276 -13.41 -11.39 -22.61
C ILE A 276 -12.56 -11.71 -23.84
N SER A 277 -13.18 -11.79 -25.04
CA SER A 277 -12.49 -12.10 -26.27
C SER A 277 -11.34 -11.12 -26.54
N LYS A 278 -10.20 -11.66 -26.94
CA LYS A 278 -9.03 -10.89 -27.36
C LYS A 278 -9.45 -9.98 -28.53
N ARG A 279 -9.41 -8.68 -28.36
CA ARG A 279 -9.45 -7.78 -29.52
C ARG A 279 -8.16 -8.02 -30.31
N VAL A 280 -8.27 -8.87 -31.32
CA VAL A 280 -7.24 -9.02 -32.36
C VAL A 280 -7.22 -7.70 -33.12
N THR A 281 -6.28 -6.83 -32.80
CA THR A 281 -5.90 -5.67 -33.62
C THR A 281 -4.41 -5.72 -33.83
#